data_84643b1d652da13ce53d3cd6ff139af0
#
_entry.id   84643b1d652da13ce53d3cd6ff139af0
#
_cell.length_a   1.000
_cell.length_b   1.000
_cell.length_c   1.000
_cell.angle_alpha   90.00
_cell.angle_beta   90.00
_cell.angle_gamma   90.00
#
_symmetry.space_group_name_H-M   'P 1'
#
loop_
_entity.id
_entity.type
_entity.pdbx_description
1 polymer ?
#
loop_
_entity_poly.entity_id
_entity_poly.type
_entity_poly.pdbx_seq_one_letter_code
_entity_poly.pdbx_strand_id
1 'polypeptide(L)' 'MTKELAERSGDGVEVRLLWSDADGRLTVVVTDNRTEETFELEARGDNALDVFNHPFAYRRAA' A
#
# COMPACT_ATOMS: atom_id res chain seq x y z
N MET A 1 -5.01 -8.98 14.02
CA MET A 1 -5.88 -7.87 13.61
C MET A 1 -5.07 -6.88 12.77
N THR A 2 -5.66 -6.37 11.72
CA THR A 2 -4.96 -5.46 10.81
C THR A 2 -5.32 -4.01 11.14
N LYS A 3 -4.32 -3.15 11.21
CA LYS A 3 -4.51 -1.73 11.48
C LYS A 3 -4.12 -0.91 10.27
N GLU A 4 -4.91 0.12 9.99
CA GLU A 4 -4.53 1.12 9.00
C GLU A 4 -3.64 2.15 9.66
N LEU A 5 -2.40 2.25 9.19
CA LEU A 5 -1.43 3.19 9.75
C LEU A 5 -1.44 4.52 9.04
N ALA A 6 -1.76 4.53 7.75
CA ALA A 6 -1.78 5.75 6.96
C ALA A 6 -2.67 5.55 5.74
N GLU A 7 -3.20 6.65 5.24
CA GLU A 7 -4.01 6.65 4.03
C GLU A 7 -3.77 7.95 3.30
N ARG A 8 -3.75 7.89 1.98
CA ARG A 8 -3.79 9.10 1.15
C ARG A 8 -4.61 8.81 -0.09
N SER A 9 -5.21 9.86 -0.65
CA SER A 9 -5.98 9.74 -1.88
C SER A 9 -5.82 11.01 -2.70
N GLY A 10 -5.94 10.86 -4.01
CA GLY A 10 -5.85 11.97 -4.94
C GLY A 10 -5.81 11.43 -6.36
N ASP A 11 -6.30 12.21 -7.31
CA ASP A 11 -6.28 11.88 -8.73
C ASP A 11 -6.91 10.52 -9.05
N GLY A 12 -7.90 10.10 -8.26
CA GLY A 12 -8.59 8.85 -8.48
C GLY A 12 -7.88 7.62 -7.93
N VAL A 13 -6.86 7.81 -7.10
CA VAL A 13 -6.10 6.70 -6.53
C VAL A 13 -6.15 6.80 -5.01
N GLU A 14 -6.41 5.68 -4.35
CA GLU A 14 -6.33 5.56 -2.89
C GLU A 14 -5.19 4.64 -2.53
N VAL A 15 -4.38 5.04 -1.56
CA VAL A 15 -3.25 4.23 -1.07
C VAL A 15 -3.38 4.12 0.44
N ARG A 16 -3.31 2.89 0.95
CA ARG A 16 -3.41 2.60 2.38
C ARG A 16 -2.22 1.79 2.83
N LEU A 17 -1.68 2.15 3.97
CA LEU A 17 -0.61 1.37 4.61
C LEU A 17 -1.23 0.63 5.79
N LEU A 18 -1.19 -0.70 5.72
CA LEU A 18 -1.79 -1.57 6.72
C LEU A 18 -0.70 -2.35 7.46
N TRP A 19 -0.93 -2.59 8.74
CA TRP A 19 -0.04 -3.39 9.58
C TRP A 19 -0.84 -4.51 10.22
N SER A 20 -0.32 -5.73 10.11
CA SER A 20 -0.89 -6.90 10.75
C SER A 20 -0.11 -7.23 12.01
N ASP A 21 -0.77 -7.24 13.15
CA ASP A 21 -0.12 -7.56 14.42
C ASP A 21 0.08 -9.07 14.60
N ALA A 22 -0.56 -9.89 13.79
CA ALA A 22 -0.41 -11.34 13.87
C ALA A 22 0.98 -11.80 13.42
N ASP A 23 1.54 -11.15 12.40
CA ASP A 23 2.83 -11.55 11.83
C ASP A 23 3.77 -10.36 11.60
N GLY A 24 3.36 -9.16 11.98
CA GLY A 24 4.17 -7.95 11.82
C GLY A 24 4.32 -7.47 10.40
N ARG A 25 3.50 -7.96 9.48
CA ARG A 25 3.61 -7.57 8.07
C ARG A 25 3.03 -6.20 7.81
N LEU A 26 3.69 -5.50 6.89
CA LEU A 26 3.20 -4.23 6.37
C LEU A 26 2.75 -4.46 4.94
N THR A 27 1.57 -3.96 4.61
CA THR A 27 0.98 -4.11 3.29
C THR A 27 0.51 -2.75 2.80
N VAL A 28 0.84 -2.43 1.55
CA VAL A 28 0.33 -1.23 0.89
C VAL A 28 -0.75 -1.68 -0.08
N VAL A 29 -1.97 -1.18 0.12
CA VAL A 29 -3.11 -1.49 -0.74
C VAL A 29 -3.40 -0.28 -1.61
N VAL A 30 -3.46 -0.49 -2.90
CA VAL A 30 -3.71 0.58 -3.87
C VAL A 30 -5.01 0.26 -4.61
N THR A 31 -5.93 1.22 -4.60
CA THR A 31 -7.15 1.15 -5.37
C THR A 31 -7.12 2.29 -6.39
N ASP A 32 -7.10 1.94 -7.67
CA ASP A 32 -7.10 2.91 -8.76
C ASP A 32 -8.51 2.98 -9.33
N ASN A 33 -9.23 4.03 -8.99
CA ASN A 33 -10.61 4.21 -9.44
C ASN A 33 -10.71 4.58 -10.93
N ARG A 34 -9.60 5.00 -11.52
CA ARG A 34 -9.58 5.35 -12.95
C ARG A 34 -9.64 4.12 -13.83
N THR A 35 -9.05 3.02 -13.36
CA THR A 35 -8.98 1.76 -14.10
C THR A 35 -9.73 0.64 -13.41
N GLU A 36 -10.29 0.91 -12.22
CA GLU A 36 -10.98 -0.07 -11.38
C GLU A 36 -10.06 -1.22 -10.98
N GLU A 37 -8.77 -0.93 -10.83
CA GLU A 37 -7.80 -1.92 -10.39
C GLU A 37 -7.51 -1.78 -8.91
N THR A 38 -7.29 -2.92 -8.25
CA THR A 38 -6.82 -2.95 -6.86
C THR A 38 -5.66 -3.91 -6.79
N PHE A 39 -4.58 -3.51 -6.14
CA PHE A 39 -3.45 -4.42 -5.93
C PHE A 39 -2.83 -4.15 -4.56
N GLU A 40 -2.09 -5.14 -4.08
CA GLU A 40 -1.42 -5.08 -2.78
C GLU A 40 0.07 -5.32 -2.97
N LEU A 41 0.85 -4.63 -2.15
CA LEU A 41 2.30 -4.77 -2.14
C LEU A 41 2.74 -5.05 -0.71
N GLU A 42 3.59 -6.05 -0.54
CA GLU A 42 4.20 -6.30 0.75
C GLU A 42 5.34 -5.32 0.96
N ALA A 43 5.42 -4.75 2.15
CA ALA A 43 6.45 -3.78 2.48
C ALA A 43 7.15 -4.19 3.77
N ARG A 44 8.31 -3.60 4.03
CA ARG A 44 9.07 -3.81 5.25
C ARG A 44 9.23 -2.49 5.96
N GLY A 45 9.62 -2.55 7.24
CA GLY A 45 9.77 -1.34 8.03
C GLY A 45 10.75 -0.33 7.43
N ASP A 46 11.76 -0.82 6.71
CA ASP A 46 12.78 0.05 6.11
C ASP A 46 12.36 0.66 4.78
N ASN A 47 11.31 0.15 4.13
CA ASN A 47 10.85 0.70 2.86
C ASN A 47 9.37 1.02 2.81
N ALA A 48 8.66 0.86 3.92
CA ALA A 48 7.20 1.00 3.92
C ALA A 48 6.72 2.37 3.43
N LEU A 49 7.38 3.45 3.87
CA LEU A 49 7.00 4.79 3.43
C LEU A 49 7.30 5.02 1.96
N ASP A 50 8.39 4.45 1.47
CA ASP A 50 8.73 4.58 0.05
C ASP A 50 7.72 3.82 -0.81
N VAL A 51 7.33 2.61 -0.40
CA VAL A 51 6.29 1.85 -1.10
C VAL A 51 4.96 2.60 -1.06
N PHE A 52 4.63 3.18 0.10
CA PHE A 52 3.40 3.94 0.27
C PHE A 52 3.35 5.17 -0.64
N ASN A 53 4.47 5.86 -0.80
CA ASN A 53 4.55 7.07 -1.61
C ASN A 53 4.72 6.79 -3.11
N HIS A 54 5.29 5.63 -3.45
CA HIS A 54 5.59 5.27 -4.85
C HIS A 54 5.17 3.84 -5.18
N PRO A 55 3.89 3.48 -4.94
CA PRO A 55 3.48 2.08 -5.08
C PRO A 55 3.60 1.54 -6.49
N PHE A 56 3.41 2.39 -7.51
CA PHE A 56 3.49 1.92 -8.89
C PHE A 56 4.90 1.54 -9.29
N ALA A 57 5.91 2.12 -8.65
CA ALA A 57 7.31 1.74 -8.90
C ALA A 57 7.58 0.32 -8.39
N TYR A 58 6.99 -0.04 -7.25
CA TYR A 58 7.17 -1.36 -6.65
C TYR A 58 6.31 -2.42 -7.33
N ARG A 59 5.17 -2.03 -7.89
CA ARG A 59 4.31 -2.96 -8.61
C ARG A 59 5.05 -3.63 -9.76
N ARG A 60 5.92 -2.91 -10.42
CA ARG A 60 6.66 -3.41 -11.58
C ARG A 60 7.69 -4.48 -11.20
N ALA A 61 8.12 -4.50 -9.96
CA ALA A 61 9.10 -5.45 -9.47
C ALA A 61 8.46 -6.79 -9.10
N ALA A 62 7.17 -6.82 -8.95
CA ALA A 62 6.44 -8.06 -8.62
C ALA A 62 6.11 -8.88 -9.91
#